data_d409d9a54670a23b6b0d5376aa5d83f6
#
_entry.id   d409d9a54670a23b6b0d5376aa5d83f6
#
_cell.length_a   1.000
_cell.length_b   1.000
_cell.length_c   1.000
_cell.angle_alpha   90.00
_cell.angle_beta   90.00
_cell.angle_gamma   90.00
#
_symmetry.space_group_name_H-M   'P 1'
#
loop_
_entity.id
_entity.type
_entity.pdbx_description
1 polymer ?
#
loop_
_entity_poly.entity_id
_entity_poly.type
_entity_poly.pdbx_seq_one_letter_code
_entity_poly.pdbx_strand_id
1 'polypeptide(L)'
;MRTAFLFFLLAAVSAAQTIAVRGETVYTMAGAAVKNGVVLMRDGKIERIGTMATPAGYRELRAKVVTPGLIDAHATVGLTGYLNQAHDQDQVERSATVQPELRAIDAYDARERLVEWVRGFGVTAMHTGHGPGILVSGQTMIVKTRGNTAEEAAIVKEAMVAATLGSGARESGARSPGTRAKAIAMLRSEFVKAQEYNAKKEKARDLRTETFARILRGELPLLVTVHRANDILSAIRMGKEFGIKLVLDGVAEAPIVMSEIKASGYPVIVHPTMYRSGGDTQNISFETASKLKAAGIPFALQTGFEGYVPKVRVLLFEAGVAAAHGLKFEDALASVTIEAARLLGIANRVGSLEAGKDADVAMYDGDPFEYATHCTGVIIDGVVVSTEAR
;
A
#
# COMPACT_ATOMS: atom_id res chain seq x y z
N MET A 1 63.83 6.30 -12.52
CA MET A 1 63.08 6.67 -11.30
C MET A 1 61.58 6.49 -11.56
N ARG A 2 60.97 5.45 -11.02
CA ARG A 2 59.53 5.21 -11.14
C ARG A 2 58.87 5.62 -9.80
N THR A 3 58.14 6.72 -9.83
CA THR A 3 57.42 7.25 -8.67
C THR A 3 56.09 6.47 -8.57
N ALA A 4 55.94 5.61 -7.54
CA ALA A 4 54.69 4.94 -7.23
C ALA A 4 53.78 5.90 -6.46
N PHE A 5 52.64 6.27 -7.04
CA PHE A 5 51.55 6.96 -6.37
C PHE A 5 50.72 5.96 -5.56
N LEU A 6 50.84 6.04 -4.26
CA LEU A 6 49.99 5.28 -3.33
C LEU A 6 48.63 6.02 -3.21
N PHE A 7 47.56 5.48 -3.81
CA PHE A 7 46.20 5.92 -3.58
C PHE A 7 45.73 5.39 -2.22
N PHE A 8 45.62 6.23 -1.22
CA PHE A 8 44.91 5.97 0.00
C PHE A 8 43.40 6.03 -0.28
N LEU A 9 42.73 4.88 -0.39
CA LEU A 9 41.27 4.81 -0.28
C LEU A 9 40.89 5.12 1.20
N LEU A 10 40.43 6.35 1.46
CA LEU A 10 39.69 6.67 2.68
C LEU A 10 38.35 5.96 2.60
N ALA A 11 38.22 4.81 3.23
CA ALA A 11 36.93 4.24 3.55
C ALA A 11 36.24 5.22 4.53
N ALA A 12 35.25 5.98 4.05
CA ALA A 12 34.38 6.75 4.92
C ALA A 12 33.62 5.74 5.81
N VAL A 13 34.05 5.61 7.06
CA VAL A 13 33.27 4.92 8.08
C VAL A 13 32.02 5.75 8.26
N SER A 14 30.92 5.34 7.66
CA SER A 14 29.59 5.89 7.95
C SER A 14 29.35 5.66 9.44
N ALA A 15 29.48 6.72 10.23
CA ALA A 15 29.18 6.67 11.65
C ALA A 15 27.71 6.20 11.79
N ALA A 16 27.49 5.15 12.53
CA ALA A 16 26.16 4.63 12.82
C ALA A 16 25.24 5.77 13.25
N GLN A 17 24.19 6.04 12.46
CA GLN A 17 23.29 7.13 12.77
C GLN A 17 22.38 6.70 13.92
N THR A 18 22.61 7.29 15.10
CA THR A 18 21.81 7.05 16.30
C THR A 18 20.83 8.20 16.50
N ILE A 19 19.54 7.89 16.45
CA ILE A 19 18.44 8.85 16.60
C ILE A 19 17.54 8.39 17.74
N ALA A 20 17.12 9.35 18.57
CA ALA A 20 16.05 9.18 19.54
C ALA A 20 14.88 10.08 19.19
N VAL A 21 13.68 9.57 19.15
CA VAL A 21 12.45 10.38 19.03
C VAL A 21 11.70 10.32 20.33
N ARG A 22 11.53 11.49 20.96
CA ARG A 22 10.72 11.64 22.18
C ARG A 22 9.35 12.17 21.83
N GLY A 23 8.29 11.46 22.27
CA GLY A 23 6.92 11.88 22.14
C GLY A 23 6.22 12.04 23.49
N GLU A 24 5.31 13.02 23.62
CA GLU A 24 4.40 13.06 24.78
C GLU A 24 3.50 11.81 24.75
N THR A 25 3.10 11.38 23.57
CA THR A 25 2.42 10.10 23.33
C THR A 25 3.08 9.35 22.17
N VAL A 26 3.49 8.11 22.41
CA VAL A 26 4.05 7.21 21.37
C VAL A 26 3.08 6.07 21.16
N TYR A 27 2.41 6.04 20.02
CA TYR A 27 1.57 4.92 19.58
C TYR A 27 2.44 3.86 18.94
N THR A 28 2.72 2.77 19.66
CA THR A 28 3.62 1.74 19.15
C THR A 28 2.97 0.83 18.10
N MET A 29 1.65 0.74 18.11
CA MET A 29 0.84 -0.22 17.34
C MET A 29 1.21 -1.70 17.59
N ALA A 30 1.93 -1.96 18.70
CA ALA A 30 2.28 -3.28 19.23
C ALA A 30 1.72 -3.50 20.64
N GLY A 31 0.99 -2.53 21.17
CA GLY A 31 0.40 -2.54 22.52
C GLY A 31 -0.14 -1.16 22.89
N ALA A 32 -0.31 -0.90 24.18
CA ALA A 32 -0.77 0.40 24.67
C ALA A 32 0.21 1.53 24.31
N ALA A 33 -0.35 2.73 24.10
CA ALA A 33 0.46 3.93 23.88
C ALA A 33 1.37 4.24 25.08
N VAL A 34 2.61 4.63 24.81
CA VAL A 34 3.61 4.99 25.81
C VAL A 34 3.60 6.50 26.04
N LYS A 35 3.22 6.95 27.23
CA LYS A 35 3.28 8.37 27.60
C LYS A 35 4.73 8.79 27.90
N ASN A 36 5.11 9.99 27.43
CA ASN A 36 6.48 10.51 27.53
C ASN A 36 7.53 9.49 27.04
N GLY A 37 7.18 8.78 25.95
CA GLY A 37 7.95 7.70 25.40
C GLY A 37 9.14 8.17 24.56
N VAL A 38 10.13 7.31 24.44
CA VAL A 38 11.30 7.49 23.56
C VAL A 38 11.44 6.28 22.67
N VAL A 39 11.61 6.51 21.38
CA VAL A 39 11.99 5.50 20.40
C VAL A 39 13.48 5.69 20.09
N LEU A 40 14.29 4.69 20.44
CA LEU A 40 15.73 4.67 20.11
C LEU A 40 15.92 3.90 18.81
N MET A 41 16.70 4.49 17.91
CA MET A 41 16.99 3.92 16.58
C MET A 41 18.49 3.91 16.33
N ARG A 42 18.98 2.81 15.79
CA ARG A 42 20.38 2.60 15.43
C ARG A 42 20.46 1.78 14.15
N ASP A 43 21.33 2.18 13.23
CA ASP A 43 21.64 1.43 11.99
C ASP A 43 20.37 1.07 11.19
N GLY A 44 19.43 2.00 11.09
CA GLY A 44 18.18 1.81 10.34
C GLY A 44 17.12 0.98 11.04
N LYS A 45 17.37 0.54 12.29
CA LYS A 45 16.44 -0.30 13.06
C LYS A 45 16.00 0.37 14.35
N ILE A 46 14.81 -0.01 14.81
CA ILE A 46 14.34 0.32 16.14
C ILE A 46 15.13 -0.54 17.15
N GLU A 47 15.81 0.12 18.06
CA GLU A 47 16.58 -0.54 19.11
C GLU A 47 15.72 -0.82 20.36
N ARG A 48 15.00 0.20 20.82
CA ARG A 48 14.16 0.11 22.03
C ARG A 48 13.11 1.21 22.09
N ILE A 49 11.99 0.90 22.69
CA ILE A 49 10.91 1.85 22.97
C ILE A 49 10.53 1.78 24.44
N GLY A 50 10.21 2.90 25.06
CA GLY A 50 9.73 2.96 26.44
C GLY A 50 9.94 4.33 27.06
N THR A 51 9.58 4.46 28.35
CA THR A 51 9.84 5.68 29.13
C THR A 51 11.27 5.62 29.67
N MET A 52 12.16 6.44 29.11
CA MET A 52 13.58 6.47 29.48
C MET A 52 14.20 7.83 29.16
N ALA A 53 15.38 8.10 29.72
CA ALA A 53 16.24 9.18 29.27
C ALA A 53 16.86 8.81 27.92
N THR A 54 17.08 9.82 27.08
CA THR A 54 17.84 9.63 25.84
C THR A 54 19.31 9.38 26.18
N PRO A 55 19.91 8.26 25.73
CA PRO A 55 21.31 7.97 26.01
C PRO A 55 22.27 9.00 25.36
N ALA A 56 23.43 9.18 25.92
CA ALA A 56 24.48 10.02 25.33
C ALA A 56 24.86 9.49 23.92
N GLY A 57 25.09 10.41 22.99
CA GLY A 57 25.42 10.08 21.60
C GLY A 57 24.24 9.95 20.66
N TYR A 58 23.00 9.98 21.16
CA TYR A 58 21.82 10.03 20.32
C TYR A 58 21.43 11.47 19.97
N ARG A 59 21.13 11.72 18.68
CA ARG A 59 20.45 12.96 18.27
C ARG A 59 18.98 12.86 18.66
N GLU A 60 18.54 13.68 19.63
CA GLU A 60 17.15 13.70 20.05
C GLU A 60 16.30 14.61 19.17
N LEU A 61 15.18 14.08 18.67
CA LEU A 61 14.08 14.81 18.05
C LEU A 61 12.85 14.72 18.97
N ARG A 62 11.94 15.71 18.89
CA ARG A 62 10.79 15.82 19.77
C ARG A 62 9.51 16.06 18.97
N ALA A 63 8.42 15.43 19.43
CA ALA A 63 7.08 15.63 18.90
C ALA A 63 6.03 15.49 20.01
N LYS A 64 4.81 15.97 19.82
CA LYS A 64 3.71 15.66 20.73
C LYS A 64 3.25 14.22 20.54
N VAL A 65 3.05 13.81 19.29
CA VAL A 65 2.63 12.44 18.95
C VAL A 65 3.65 11.80 18.03
N VAL A 66 3.95 10.54 18.30
CA VAL A 66 4.84 9.68 17.50
C VAL A 66 4.10 8.41 17.14
N THR A 67 4.14 8.03 15.86
CA THR A 67 3.54 6.79 15.34
C THR A 67 4.57 6.01 14.53
N PRO A 68 4.33 4.72 14.21
CA PRO A 68 4.99 4.10 13.08
C PRO A 68 4.74 4.93 11.82
N GLY A 69 5.65 4.86 10.87
CA GLY A 69 5.38 5.40 9.55
C GLY A 69 4.10 4.83 8.96
N LEU A 70 3.33 5.70 8.29
CA LEU A 70 2.07 5.30 7.68
C LEU A 70 2.31 4.43 6.45
N ILE A 71 1.37 3.54 6.17
CA ILE A 71 1.40 2.61 5.05
C ILE A 71 0.12 2.75 4.23
N ASP A 72 0.24 3.22 3.00
CA ASP A 72 -0.87 3.25 2.06
C ASP A 72 -1.08 1.86 1.46
N ALA A 73 -2.25 1.28 1.68
CA ALA A 73 -2.53 -0.09 1.25
C ALA A 73 -2.75 -0.23 -0.26
N HIS A 74 -3.11 0.84 -0.98
CA HIS A 74 -3.20 0.85 -2.44
C HIS A 74 -3.18 2.27 -2.99
N ALA A 75 -2.17 2.58 -3.80
CA ALA A 75 -1.99 3.84 -4.49
C ALA A 75 -1.45 3.60 -5.91
N THR A 76 -1.33 4.67 -6.70
CA THR A 76 -0.66 4.67 -8.01
C THR A 76 0.52 5.64 -8.05
N VAL A 77 0.94 6.14 -6.89
CA VAL A 77 2.04 7.10 -6.74
C VAL A 77 3.33 6.51 -7.28
N GLY A 78 4.04 7.29 -8.08
CA GLY A 78 5.25 6.87 -8.79
C GLY A 78 5.00 6.27 -10.18
N LEU A 79 3.74 5.86 -10.49
CA LEU A 79 3.27 5.54 -11.84
C LEU A 79 2.31 6.62 -12.37
N THR A 80 1.81 7.48 -11.48
CA THR A 80 0.95 8.62 -11.80
C THR A 80 1.66 9.88 -11.34
N GLY A 81 2.00 10.76 -12.28
CA GLY A 81 2.70 12.01 -11.98
C GLY A 81 1.76 13.14 -11.56
N TYR A 82 2.32 14.13 -10.88
CA TYR A 82 1.57 15.25 -10.32
C TYR A 82 1.06 16.25 -11.37
N LEU A 83 1.65 16.25 -12.57
CA LEU A 83 1.27 17.15 -13.66
C LEU A 83 -0.01 16.74 -14.38
N ASN A 84 -0.45 15.47 -14.23
CA ASN A 84 -1.57 14.89 -14.97
C ASN A 84 -1.41 15.02 -16.49
N GLN A 85 -0.20 14.77 -16.99
CA GLN A 85 0.14 14.80 -18.42
C GLN A 85 0.33 13.39 -18.94
N ALA A 86 0.10 13.16 -20.22
CA ALA A 86 0.18 11.83 -20.82
C ALA A 86 1.53 11.12 -20.60
N HIS A 87 2.63 11.89 -20.49
CA HIS A 87 3.97 11.35 -20.30
C HIS A 87 4.28 10.91 -18.86
N ASP A 88 3.41 11.20 -17.91
CA ASP A 88 3.54 10.82 -16.50
C ASP A 88 2.38 9.93 -15.99
N GLN A 89 1.73 9.19 -16.90
CA GLN A 89 0.54 8.38 -16.64
C GLN A 89 0.75 6.91 -17.06
N ASP A 90 1.53 6.17 -16.25
CA ASP A 90 1.88 4.76 -16.51
C ASP A 90 1.04 3.75 -15.69
N GLN A 91 0.02 4.25 -14.97
CA GLN A 91 -0.77 3.40 -14.07
C GLN A 91 -1.78 2.49 -14.76
N VAL A 92 -2.17 2.77 -16.01
CA VAL A 92 -3.12 1.92 -16.77
C VAL A 92 -2.76 1.89 -18.24
N GLU A 93 -2.30 0.74 -18.73
CA GLU A 93 -2.09 0.48 -20.17
C GLU A 93 -3.40 -0.05 -20.78
N ARG A 94 -3.84 0.59 -21.88
CA ARG A 94 -5.16 0.30 -22.52
C ARG A 94 -5.08 -0.44 -23.84
N SER A 95 -3.88 -0.86 -24.27
CA SER A 95 -3.69 -1.57 -25.56
C SER A 95 -4.31 -2.97 -25.56
N ALA A 96 -4.45 -3.61 -24.37
CA ALA A 96 -5.13 -4.90 -24.23
C ALA A 96 -5.89 -4.98 -22.90
N THR A 97 -6.90 -5.84 -22.86
CA THR A 97 -7.80 -6.00 -21.69
C THR A 97 -7.16 -6.79 -20.54
N VAL A 98 -6.19 -7.67 -20.83
CA VAL A 98 -5.58 -8.57 -19.85
C VAL A 98 -4.07 -8.55 -20.06
N GLN A 99 -3.35 -7.96 -19.10
CA GLN A 99 -1.90 -7.70 -19.18
C GLN A 99 -1.21 -7.95 -17.83
N PRO A 100 -1.29 -9.19 -17.27
CA PRO A 100 -0.72 -9.49 -15.97
C PRO A 100 0.81 -9.49 -15.96
N GLU A 101 1.45 -9.51 -17.15
CA GLU A 101 2.90 -9.48 -17.34
C GLU A 101 3.53 -8.10 -17.11
N LEU A 102 2.75 -7.02 -17.14
CA LEU A 102 3.26 -5.68 -16.87
C LEU A 102 3.67 -5.55 -15.38
N ARG A 103 4.87 -5.03 -15.13
CA ARG A 103 5.40 -4.91 -13.77
C ARG A 103 5.53 -3.45 -13.39
N ALA A 104 4.99 -3.08 -12.24
CA ALA A 104 5.07 -1.71 -11.75
C ALA A 104 6.52 -1.21 -11.62
N ILE A 105 7.47 -2.08 -11.28
CA ILE A 105 8.88 -1.72 -11.13
C ILE A 105 9.52 -1.20 -12.42
N ASP A 106 8.99 -1.57 -13.58
CA ASP A 106 9.53 -1.16 -14.88
C ASP A 106 9.11 0.28 -15.24
N ALA A 107 8.11 0.85 -14.54
CA ALA A 107 7.58 2.20 -14.77
C ALA A 107 7.65 3.11 -13.53
N TYR A 108 7.95 2.56 -12.35
CA TYR A 108 7.96 3.33 -11.10
C TYR A 108 9.07 4.37 -11.06
N ASP A 109 8.70 5.65 -10.92
CA ASP A 109 9.65 6.74 -10.66
C ASP A 109 9.73 7.04 -9.16
N ALA A 110 10.85 6.66 -8.54
CA ALA A 110 11.11 6.90 -7.12
C ALA A 110 11.31 8.39 -6.78
N ARG A 111 11.56 9.24 -7.78
CA ARG A 111 11.80 10.70 -7.65
C ARG A 111 10.60 11.53 -8.06
N GLU A 112 9.47 10.88 -8.37
CA GLU A 112 8.24 11.58 -8.68
C GLU A 112 7.79 12.43 -7.47
N ARG A 113 7.35 13.66 -7.71
CA ARG A 113 7.04 14.64 -6.64
C ARG A 113 5.94 14.20 -5.68
N LEU A 114 4.99 13.38 -6.12
CA LEU A 114 3.96 12.83 -5.24
C LEU A 114 4.56 11.87 -4.20
N VAL A 115 5.67 11.18 -4.50
CA VAL A 115 6.38 10.35 -3.52
C VAL A 115 6.92 11.21 -2.37
N GLU A 116 7.52 12.34 -2.70
CA GLU A 116 7.98 13.31 -1.69
C GLU A 116 6.80 13.93 -0.93
N TRP A 117 5.74 14.26 -1.64
CA TRP A 117 4.55 14.87 -1.07
C TRP A 117 3.87 13.96 -0.04
N VAL A 118 3.58 12.68 -0.37
CA VAL A 118 2.97 11.74 0.58
C VAL A 118 3.88 11.46 1.77
N ARG A 119 5.20 11.38 1.54
CA ARG A 119 6.19 11.24 2.60
C ARG A 119 6.10 12.37 3.60
N GLY A 120 5.93 13.62 3.15
CA GLY A 120 5.76 14.80 4.02
C GLY A 120 4.58 14.71 4.98
N PHE A 121 3.58 13.88 4.70
CA PHE A 121 2.44 13.59 5.56
C PHE A 121 2.60 12.30 6.40
N GLY A 122 3.80 11.74 6.48
CA GLY A 122 4.10 10.59 7.32
C GLY A 122 3.98 9.22 6.64
N VAL A 123 3.66 9.15 5.33
CA VAL A 123 3.63 7.87 4.59
C VAL A 123 5.06 7.43 4.32
N THR A 124 5.50 6.34 4.96
CA THR A 124 6.85 5.78 4.81
C THR A 124 6.91 4.60 3.87
N ALA A 125 5.79 3.90 3.68
CA ALA A 125 5.68 2.82 2.73
C ALA A 125 4.32 2.86 2.01
N MET A 126 4.25 2.31 0.81
CA MET A 126 3.01 2.21 0.06
C MET A 126 3.02 0.98 -0.85
N HIS A 127 1.84 0.38 -1.01
CA HIS A 127 1.56 -0.58 -2.06
C HIS A 127 1.11 0.22 -3.27
N THR A 128 1.91 0.22 -4.33
CA THR A 128 1.68 1.03 -5.53
C THR A 128 1.81 0.19 -6.79
N GLY A 129 1.29 0.68 -7.89
CA GLY A 129 1.39 0.00 -9.16
C GLY A 129 0.25 0.31 -10.11
N HIS A 130 -0.08 -0.69 -10.92
CA HIS A 130 -1.14 -0.54 -11.90
C HIS A 130 -2.49 -0.34 -11.24
N GLY A 131 -3.16 0.74 -11.62
CA GLY A 131 -4.48 1.13 -11.12
C GLY A 131 -5.62 0.36 -11.79
N PRO A 132 -6.86 0.54 -11.27
CA PRO A 132 -8.06 0.00 -11.88
C PRO A 132 -8.38 0.70 -13.22
N GLY A 133 -9.07 0.00 -14.12
CA GLY A 133 -9.52 0.59 -15.39
C GLY A 133 -9.58 -0.39 -16.55
N ILE A 134 -8.94 -1.56 -16.43
CA ILE A 134 -9.07 -2.69 -17.36
C ILE A 134 -9.18 -4.00 -16.56
N LEU A 135 -9.53 -5.09 -17.23
CA LEU A 135 -9.81 -6.37 -16.56
C LEU A 135 -8.62 -6.91 -15.76
N VAL A 136 -7.39 -6.86 -16.32
CA VAL A 136 -6.13 -7.15 -15.61
C VAL A 136 -5.09 -6.15 -16.05
N SER A 137 -4.63 -5.31 -15.14
CA SER A 137 -3.78 -4.17 -15.45
C SER A 137 -2.27 -4.42 -15.24
N GLY A 138 -1.89 -5.40 -14.43
CA GLY A 138 -0.48 -5.73 -14.21
C GLY A 138 -0.14 -6.01 -12.76
N GLN A 139 1.15 -6.20 -12.52
CA GLN A 139 1.70 -6.48 -11.20
C GLN A 139 1.93 -5.18 -10.44
N THR A 140 1.69 -5.21 -9.14
CA THR A 140 1.96 -4.12 -8.21
C THR A 140 3.25 -4.37 -7.44
N MET A 141 3.74 -3.38 -6.72
CA MET A 141 4.93 -3.46 -5.87
C MET A 141 4.68 -2.79 -4.51
N ILE A 142 5.53 -3.09 -3.53
CA ILE A 142 5.54 -2.36 -2.26
C ILE A 142 6.87 -1.64 -2.14
N VAL A 143 6.80 -0.35 -1.86
CA VAL A 143 7.98 0.52 -1.80
C VAL A 143 8.04 1.30 -0.48
N LYS A 144 9.23 1.72 -0.10
CA LYS A 144 9.41 2.86 0.80
C LYS A 144 9.34 4.16 0.00
N THR A 145 8.84 5.21 0.60
CA THR A 145 8.82 6.54 -0.01
C THR A 145 10.19 7.22 0.04
N ARG A 146 11.25 6.42 0.00
CA ARG A 146 12.67 6.80 0.04
C ARG A 146 13.43 5.93 -0.97
N GLY A 147 14.47 6.51 -1.55
CA GLY A 147 15.30 5.91 -2.60
C GLY A 147 15.33 6.78 -3.83
N ASN A 148 16.31 6.56 -4.70
CA ASN A 148 16.50 7.29 -5.96
C ASN A 148 16.16 6.44 -7.17
N THR A 149 16.02 5.13 -6.97
CA THR A 149 15.66 4.15 -8.01
C THR A 149 14.54 3.24 -7.50
N ALA A 150 13.89 2.55 -8.42
CA ALA A 150 12.85 1.58 -8.07
C ALA A 150 13.41 0.44 -7.20
N GLU A 151 14.65 0.00 -7.47
CA GLU A 151 15.32 -1.06 -6.71
C GLU A 151 15.63 -0.65 -5.27
N GLU A 152 16.07 0.60 -5.06
CA GLU A 152 16.35 1.14 -3.71
C GLU A 152 15.08 1.31 -2.90
N ALA A 153 13.98 1.71 -3.54
CA ALA A 153 12.70 1.92 -2.88
C ALA A 153 11.97 0.60 -2.57
N ALA A 154 12.17 -0.45 -3.38
CA ALA A 154 11.37 -1.67 -3.32
C ALA A 154 11.56 -2.45 -2.02
N ILE A 155 10.45 -2.68 -1.30
CA ILE A 155 10.33 -3.69 -0.24
C ILE A 155 9.98 -5.04 -0.88
N VAL A 156 9.00 -5.04 -1.81
CA VAL A 156 8.54 -6.19 -2.58
C VAL A 156 8.39 -5.75 -4.04
N LYS A 157 9.14 -6.36 -4.93
CA LYS A 157 9.18 -5.99 -6.37
C LYS A 157 7.93 -6.40 -7.13
N GLU A 158 7.30 -7.49 -6.73
CA GLU A 158 6.08 -8.07 -7.32
C GLU A 158 5.18 -8.48 -6.16
N ALA A 159 4.19 -7.65 -5.84
CA ALA A 159 3.36 -7.86 -4.64
C ALA A 159 2.06 -8.59 -4.94
N MET A 160 1.29 -8.11 -5.91
CA MET A 160 0.00 -8.65 -6.31
C MET A 160 -0.19 -8.46 -7.82
N VAL A 161 -1.23 -9.08 -8.38
CA VAL A 161 -1.69 -8.78 -9.74
C VAL A 161 -3.01 -8.02 -9.64
N ALA A 162 -3.07 -6.82 -10.22
CA ALA A 162 -4.23 -5.95 -10.18
C ALA A 162 -5.25 -6.33 -11.26
N ALA A 163 -6.50 -6.47 -10.87
CA ALA A 163 -7.64 -6.73 -11.72
C ALA A 163 -8.82 -5.84 -11.34
N THR A 164 -9.70 -5.56 -12.27
CA THR A 164 -10.91 -4.75 -12.04
C THR A 164 -12.14 -5.53 -12.52
N LEU A 165 -13.22 -5.49 -11.73
CA LEU A 165 -14.54 -5.96 -12.14
C LEU A 165 -15.55 -4.79 -12.12
N GLY A 166 -16.74 -5.04 -12.62
CA GLY A 166 -17.79 -4.01 -12.71
C GLY A 166 -17.64 -3.12 -13.93
N SER A 167 -18.09 -1.86 -13.82
CA SER A 167 -18.07 -0.92 -14.95
C SER A 167 -16.65 -0.48 -15.32
N GLY A 168 -15.74 -0.43 -14.34
CA GLY A 168 -14.34 -0.04 -14.57
C GLY A 168 -13.56 -0.98 -15.50
N ALA A 169 -13.94 -2.26 -15.58
CA ALA A 169 -13.36 -3.21 -16.52
C ALA A 169 -14.01 -3.16 -17.91
N ARG A 170 -15.11 -2.42 -18.05
CA ARG A 170 -15.94 -2.39 -19.26
C ARG A 170 -15.63 -1.14 -20.06
N GLU A 171 -14.83 -1.26 -21.08
CA GLU A 171 -14.60 -0.18 -22.03
C GLU A 171 -15.34 -0.43 -23.34
N SER A 172 -15.62 0.64 -24.07
CA SER A 172 -16.17 0.56 -25.42
C SER A 172 -15.09 0.12 -26.40
N GLY A 173 -15.23 -1.07 -26.97
CA GLY A 173 -14.34 -1.59 -27.99
C GLY A 173 -14.46 -3.11 -28.16
N ALA A 174 -14.07 -3.65 -29.32
CA ALA A 174 -14.25 -5.05 -29.69
C ALA A 174 -13.46 -6.04 -28.78
N ARG A 175 -12.49 -5.56 -28.01
CA ARG A 175 -11.64 -6.37 -27.13
C ARG A 175 -12.01 -6.28 -25.65
N SER A 176 -12.87 -5.36 -25.25
CA SER A 176 -13.28 -5.14 -23.87
C SER A 176 -14.44 -6.05 -23.49
N PRO A 177 -14.55 -6.51 -22.22
CA PRO A 177 -15.72 -7.23 -21.77
C PRO A 177 -16.92 -6.27 -21.71
N GLY A 178 -17.84 -6.36 -22.65
CA GLY A 178 -19.07 -5.53 -22.67
C GLY A 178 -20.03 -5.83 -21.53
N THR A 179 -19.91 -6.99 -20.87
CA THR A 179 -20.77 -7.43 -19.77
C THR A 179 -19.95 -8.05 -18.63
N ARG A 180 -20.53 -8.06 -17.41
CA ARG A 180 -19.97 -8.76 -16.24
C ARG A 180 -19.67 -10.23 -16.48
N ALA A 181 -20.62 -10.91 -17.12
CA ALA A 181 -20.47 -12.34 -17.45
C ALA A 181 -19.27 -12.58 -18.38
N LYS A 182 -19.09 -11.71 -19.38
CA LYS A 182 -17.93 -11.80 -20.29
C LYS A 182 -16.61 -11.55 -19.55
N ALA A 183 -16.54 -10.57 -18.62
CA ALA A 183 -15.36 -10.30 -17.82
C ALA A 183 -14.92 -11.55 -17.02
N ILE A 184 -15.85 -12.17 -16.32
CA ILE A 184 -15.58 -13.41 -15.56
C ILE A 184 -15.20 -14.57 -16.49
N ALA A 185 -15.85 -14.71 -17.64
CA ALA A 185 -15.51 -15.76 -18.62
C ALA A 185 -14.09 -15.59 -19.18
N MET A 186 -13.66 -14.34 -19.41
CA MET A 186 -12.29 -14.04 -19.86
C MET A 186 -11.27 -14.42 -18.78
N LEU A 187 -11.46 -14.00 -17.53
CA LEU A 187 -10.59 -14.38 -16.41
C LEU A 187 -10.52 -15.89 -16.23
N ARG A 188 -11.68 -16.58 -16.26
CA ARG A 188 -11.75 -18.03 -16.17
C ARG A 188 -10.94 -18.71 -17.28
N SER A 189 -11.02 -18.20 -18.52
CA SER A 189 -10.25 -18.72 -19.65
C SER A 189 -8.73 -18.61 -19.41
N GLU A 190 -8.26 -17.49 -18.84
CA GLU A 190 -6.85 -17.34 -18.52
C GLU A 190 -6.40 -18.29 -17.40
N PHE A 191 -7.22 -18.48 -16.36
CA PHE A 191 -6.91 -19.47 -15.30
C PHE A 191 -6.89 -20.91 -15.82
N VAL A 192 -7.81 -21.30 -16.71
CA VAL A 192 -7.79 -22.62 -17.35
C VAL A 192 -6.52 -22.82 -18.15
N LYS A 193 -6.13 -21.84 -18.98
CA LYS A 193 -4.85 -21.90 -19.72
C LYS A 193 -3.64 -22.04 -18.77
N ALA A 194 -3.66 -21.33 -17.63
CA ALA A 194 -2.60 -21.43 -16.65
C ALA A 194 -2.55 -22.78 -15.94
N GLN A 195 -3.70 -23.43 -15.70
CA GLN A 195 -3.76 -24.81 -15.19
C GLN A 195 -3.12 -25.78 -16.19
N GLU A 196 -3.48 -25.68 -17.47
CA GLU A 196 -2.89 -26.49 -18.54
C GLU A 196 -1.38 -26.23 -18.67
N TYR A 197 -0.96 -24.96 -18.55
CA TYR A 197 0.45 -24.57 -18.56
C TYR A 197 1.22 -25.21 -17.39
N ASN A 198 0.66 -25.20 -16.19
CA ASN A 198 1.29 -25.81 -15.01
C ASN A 198 1.42 -27.34 -15.16
N ALA A 199 0.49 -27.99 -15.85
CA ALA A 199 0.51 -29.45 -16.06
C ALA A 199 1.58 -29.92 -17.07
N LYS A 200 2.07 -29.04 -17.95
CA LYS A 200 3.06 -29.40 -18.97
C LYS A 200 4.48 -29.48 -18.36
N LYS A 201 5.22 -30.54 -18.65
CA LYS A 201 6.63 -30.71 -18.26
C LYS A 201 7.56 -29.82 -19.08
N GLU A 202 7.34 -29.77 -20.40
CA GLU A 202 8.06 -28.89 -21.33
C GLU A 202 7.11 -27.84 -21.88
N LYS A 203 7.49 -26.58 -21.78
CA LYS A 203 6.68 -25.45 -22.20
C LYS A 203 7.52 -24.26 -22.65
N ALA A 204 7.10 -23.62 -23.74
CA ALA A 204 7.63 -22.33 -24.12
C ALA A 204 7.22 -21.28 -23.07
N ARG A 205 8.07 -20.31 -22.84
CA ARG A 205 7.73 -19.19 -21.95
C ARG A 205 6.63 -18.32 -22.55
N ASP A 206 5.66 -18.02 -21.73
CA ASP A 206 4.59 -17.05 -21.99
C ASP A 206 4.37 -16.26 -20.71
N LEU A 207 4.85 -15.03 -20.68
CA LEU A 207 4.86 -14.18 -19.47
C LEU A 207 3.46 -13.98 -18.89
N ARG A 208 2.47 -13.84 -19.75
CA ARG A 208 1.06 -13.69 -19.34
C ARG A 208 0.56 -14.95 -18.64
N THR A 209 0.72 -16.11 -19.25
CA THR A 209 0.30 -17.39 -18.68
C THR A 209 1.12 -17.76 -17.45
N GLU A 210 2.44 -17.45 -17.43
CA GLU A 210 3.31 -17.65 -16.27
C GLU A 210 2.80 -16.85 -15.05
N THR A 211 2.35 -15.61 -15.25
CA THR A 211 1.83 -14.78 -14.17
C THR A 211 0.54 -15.36 -13.60
N PHE A 212 -0.42 -15.80 -14.42
CA PHE A 212 -1.61 -16.50 -13.93
C PHE A 212 -1.27 -17.83 -13.25
N ALA A 213 -0.26 -18.54 -13.74
CA ALA A 213 0.22 -19.77 -13.10
C ALA A 213 0.80 -19.50 -11.69
N ARG A 214 1.48 -18.38 -11.49
CA ARG A 214 1.98 -17.93 -10.17
C ARG A 214 0.81 -17.60 -9.22
N ILE A 215 -0.28 -17.00 -9.73
CA ILE A 215 -1.49 -16.76 -8.93
C ILE A 215 -2.09 -18.09 -8.47
N LEU A 216 -2.22 -19.08 -9.38
CA LEU A 216 -2.74 -20.40 -9.05
C LEU A 216 -1.88 -21.15 -8.02
N ARG A 217 -0.56 -20.95 -8.02
CA ARG A 217 0.34 -21.53 -7.01
C ARG A 217 0.35 -20.76 -5.69
N GLY A 218 -0.41 -19.65 -5.60
CA GLY A 218 -0.48 -18.80 -4.41
C GLY A 218 0.79 -17.99 -4.14
N GLU A 219 1.66 -17.82 -5.14
CA GLU A 219 2.86 -16.97 -5.07
C GLU A 219 2.50 -15.48 -5.12
N LEU A 220 1.52 -15.12 -5.95
CA LEU A 220 0.97 -13.78 -6.08
C LEU A 220 -0.52 -13.78 -5.75
N PRO A 221 -0.99 -12.95 -4.82
CA PRO A 221 -2.41 -12.69 -4.66
C PRO A 221 -3.00 -11.94 -5.88
N LEU A 222 -4.29 -12.14 -6.16
CA LEU A 222 -5.04 -11.31 -7.08
C LEU A 222 -5.70 -10.17 -6.30
N LEU A 223 -5.35 -8.92 -6.60
CA LEU A 223 -5.99 -7.71 -6.09
C LEU A 223 -7.15 -7.36 -7.01
N VAL A 224 -8.39 -7.45 -6.53
CA VAL A 224 -9.57 -7.21 -7.37
C VAL A 224 -10.29 -5.95 -6.93
N THR A 225 -10.18 -4.89 -7.70
CA THR A 225 -10.99 -3.67 -7.49
C THR A 225 -12.43 -3.94 -7.92
N VAL A 226 -13.33 -3.84 -6.95
CA VAL A 226 -14.75 -4.21 -7.10
C VAL A 226 -15.60 -3.42 -6.11
N HIS A 227 -16.73 -2.87 -6.54
CA HIS A 227 -17.56 -2.00 -5.71
C HIS A 227 -18.96 -2.54 -5.44
N ARG A 228 -19.64 -3.07 -6.47
CA ARG A 228 -21.02 -3.54 -6.38
C ARG A 228 -21.11 -4.92 -5.72
N ALA A 229 -22.16 -5.14 -4.95
CA ALA A 229 -22.42 -6.42 -4.24
C ALA A 229 -22.35 -7.65 -5.16
N ASN A 230 -22.97 -7.59 -6.34
CA ASN A 230 -22.93 -8.68 -7.31
C ASN A 230 -21.53 -8.95 -7.89
N ASP A 231 -20.71 -7.91 -8.05
CA ASP A 231 -19.32 -8.02 -8.53
C ASP A 231 -18.42 -8.58 -7.41
N ILE A 232 -18.61 -8.14 -6.15
CA ILE A 232 -17.93 -8.69 -4.97
C ILE A 232 -18.19 -10.20 -4.87
N LEU A 233 -19.47 -10.62 -4.97
CA LEU A 233 -19.83 -12.03 -4.94
C LEU A 233 -19.24 -12.81 -6.11
N SER A 234 -19.12 -12.20 -7.29
CA SER A 234 -18.50 -12.83 -8.45
C SER A 234 -16.97 -13.00 -8.27
N ALA A 235 -16.29 -12.01 -7.67
CA ALA A 235 -14.88 -12.13 -7.30
C ALA A 235 -14.67 -13.27 -6.28
N ILE A 236 -15.47 -13.31 -5.22
CA ILE A 236 -15.40 -14.37 -4.20
C ILE A 236 -15.64 -15.76 -4.82
N ARG A 237 -16.62 -15.88 -5.70
CA ARG A 237 -16.92 -17.16 -6.39
C ARG A 237 -15.73 -17.61 -7.24
N MET A 238 -15.14 -16.70 -8.02
CA MET A 238 -13.97 -17.01 -8.85
C MET A 238 -12.76 -17.40 -7.98
N GLY A 239 -12.52 -16.66 -6.89
CA GLY A 239 -11.44 -16.98 -5.95
C GLY A 239 -11.57 -18.39 -5.35
N LYS A 240 -12.80 -18.79 -5.00
CA LYS A 240 -13.10 -20.15 -4.50
C LYS A 240 -12.99 -21.22 -5.60
N GLU A 241 -13.45 -20.91 -6.83
CA GLU A 241 -13.42 -21.83 -7.97
C GLU A 241 -11.98 -22.26 -8.31
N PHE A 242 -11.03 -21.34 -8.24
CA PHE A 242 -9.62 -21.58 -8.58
C PHE A 242 -8.70 -21.77 -7.36
N GLY A 243 -9.21 -21.64 -6.15
CA GLY A 243 -8.41 -21.78 -4.91
C GLY A 243 -7.32 -20.72 -4.75
N ILE A 244 -7.52 -19.52 -5.28
CA ILE A 244 -6.50 -18.46 -5.31
C ILE A 244 -6.60 -17.54 -4.09
N LYS A 245 -5.47 -16.96 -3.72
CA LYS A 245 -5.40 -15.84 -2.76
C LYS A 245 -5.97 -14.60 -3.42
N LEU A 246 -6.92 -13.95 -2.77
CA LEU A 246 -7.60 -12.78 -3.29
C LEU A 246 -7.63 -11.69 -2.23
N VAL A 247 -7.41 -10.44 -2.65
CA VAL A 247 -7.63 -9.23 -1.87
C VAL A 247 -8.76 -8.45 -2.55
N LEU A 248 -9.82 -8.17 -1.80
CA LEU A 248 -10.93 -7.36 -2.28
C LEU A 248 -10.58 -5.88 -2.10
N ASP A 249 -10.57 -5.13 -3.19
CA ASP A 249 -10.23 -3.71 -3.20
C ASP A 249 -11.46 -2.85 -3.51
N GLY A 250 -11.65 -1.75 -2.78
CA GLY A 250 -12.73 -0.82 -2.94
C GLY A 250 -13.98 -1.16 -2.14
N VAL A 251 -14.77 -2.13 -2.57
CA VAL A 251 -15.94 -2.75 -1.91
C VAL A 251 -17.00 -1.75 -1.37
N ALA A 252 -17.39 -0.77 -2.18
CA ALA A 252 -18.37 0.26 -1.77
C ALA A 252 -19.68 -0.32 -1.21
N GLU A 253 -20.15 -1.47 -1.73
CA GLU A 253 -21.35 -2.18 -1.27
C GLU A 253 -21.04 -3.35 -0.31
N ALA A 254 -19.85 -3.37 0.33
CA ALA A 254 -19.53 -4.38 1.35
C ALA A 254 -20.62 -4.53 2.43
N PRO A 255 -21.26 -3.47 2.93
CA PRO A 255 -22.32 -3.61 3.93
C PRO A 255 -23.50 -4.49 3.50
N ILE A 256 -23.74 -4.65 2.20
CA ILE A 256 -24.85 -5.47 1.65
C ILE A 256 -24.50 -6.96 1.68
N VAL A 257 -23.21 -7.31 1.53
CA VAL A 257 -22.71 -8.70 1.41
C VAL A 257 -21.64 -9.03 2.46
N MET A 258 -21.79 -8.45 3.65
CA MET A 258 -20.82 -8.54 4.74
C MET A 258 -20.59 -9.98 5.21
N SER A 259 -21.66 -10.78 5.27
CA SER A 259 -21.61 -12.20 5.66
C SER A 259 -20.79 -13.04 4.66
N GLU A 260 -20.94 -12.77 3.39
CA GLU A 260 -20.24 -13.49 2.32
C GLU A 260 -18.76 -13.10 2.27
N ILE A 261 -18.44 -11.82 2.48
CA ILE A 261 -17.04 -11.34 2.61
C ILE A 261 -16.40 -12.03 3.81
N LYS A 262 -17.05 -12.01 4.98
CA LYS A 262 -16.56 -12.70 6.18
C LYS A 262 -16.35 -14.19 5.96
N ALA A 263 -17.32 -14.86 5.38
CA ALA A 263 -17.26 -16.30 5.10
C ALA A 263 -16.21 -16.67 4.03
N SER A 264 -15.79 -15.73 3.20
CA SER A 264 -14.74 -15.95 2.22
C SER A 264 -13.33 -15.97 2.83
N GLY A 265 -13.13 -15.29 3.96
CA GLY A 265 -11.83 -15.10 4.60
C GLY A 265 -10.89 -14.14 3.84
N TYR A 266 -11.35 -13.51 2.75
CA TYR A 266 -10.52 -12.57 1.98
C TYR A 266 -10.40 -11.23 2.70
N PRO A 267 -9.19 -10.66 2.82
CA PRO A 267 -8.99 -9.34 3.38
C PRO A 267 -9.47 -8.25 2.41
N VAL A 268 -9.70 -7.07 2.96
CA VAL A 268 -10.28 -5.94 2.25
C VAL A 268 -9.33 -4.73 2.29
N ILE A 269 -9.06 -4.11 1.16
CA ILE A 269 -8.59 -2.74 1.09
C ILE A 269 -9.83 -1.87 0.82
N VAL A 270 -10.21 -1.06 1.81
CA VAL A 270 -11.45 -0.26 1.73
C VAL A 270 -11.28 0.84 0.70
N HIS A 271 -12.32 1.18 -0.02
CA HIS A 271 -12.33 2.38 -0.86
C HIS A 271 -11.81 3.61 -0.07
N PRO A 272 -11.19 4.59 -0.72
CA PRO A 272 -10.90 5.84 -0.03
C PRO A 272 -12.16 6.39 0.63
N THR A 273 -12.08 6.78 1.91
CA THR A 273 -13.24 7.27 2.68
C THR A 273 -13.84 8.52 2.05
N MET A 274 -12.95 9.36 1.49
CA MET A 274 -13.34 10.62 0.84
C MET A 274 -13.63 10.47 -0.67
N TYR A 275 -13.83 9.24 -1.17
CA TYR A 275 -14.08 9.00 -2.58
C TYR A 275 -15.45 9.54 -3.03
N ARG A 276 -15.56 9.91 -4.31
CA ARG A 276 -16.82 10.44 -4.85
C ARG A 276 -17.85 9.34 -5.06
N SER A 277 -19.08 9.61 -4.63
CA SER A 277 -20.22 8.77 -4.95
C SER A 277 -20.59 8.90 -6.43
N GLY A 278 -20.80 7.77 -7.11
CA GLY A 278 -21.27 7.76 -8.52
C GLY A 278 -21.02 6.40 -9.20
N GLY A 279 -21.84 6.03 -10.16
CA GLY A 279 -21.70 4.78 -10.89
C GLY A 279 -21.64 3.55 -9.96
N ASP A 280 -20.58 2.75 -10.05
CA ASP A 280 -20.40 1.57 -9.18
C ASP A 280 -20.14 1.95 -7.72
N THR A 281 -19.74 3.20 -7.42
CA THR A 281 -19.51 3.71 -6.06
C THR A 281 -20.69 4.54 -5.52
N GLN A 282 -21.86 4.50 -6.13
CA GLN A 282 -23.03 5.28 -5.70
C GLN A 282 -23.45 5.05 -4.24
N ASN A 283 -23.22 3.84 -3.71
CA ASN A 283 -23.57 3.45 -2.36
C ASN A 283 -22.36 3.43 -1.39
N ILE A 284 -21.33 4.21 -1.72
CA ILE A 284 -20.16 4.38 -0.85
C ILE A 284 -20.58 4.97 0.50
N SER A 285 -19.96 4.51 1.58
CA SER A 285 -20.28 4.96 2.93
C SER A 285 -19.01 5.24 3.73
N PHE A 286 -18.99 6.34 4.46
CA PHE A 286 -17.92 6.65 5.42
C PHE A 286 -17.84 5.62 6.56
N GLU A 287 -18.92 4.85 6.81
CA GLU A 287 -19.00 3.82 7.85
C GLU A 287 -18.49 2.45 7.37
N THR A 288 -18.04 2.29 6.13
CA THR A 288 -17.63 0.97 5.61
C THR A 288 -16.52 0.35 6.47
N ALA A 289 -15.52 1.12 6.86
CA ALA A 289 -14.41 0.65 7.70
C ALA A 289 -14.87 0.20 9.10
N SER A 290 -15.73 1.00 9.77
CA SER A 290 -16.25 0.64 11.10
C SER A 290 -17.15 -0.61 11.06
N LYS A 291 -17.92 -0.79 10.00
CA LYS A 291 -18.74 -1.99 9.78
C LYS A 291 -17.89 -3.25 9.53
N LEU A 292 -16.81 -3.14 8.74
CA LEU A 292 -15.84 -4.23 8.52
C LEU A 292 -15.18 -4.63 9.85
N LYS A 293 -14.75 -3.63 10.65
CA LYS A 293 -14.18 -3.87 11.99
C LYS A 293 -15.16 -4.60 12.90
N ALA A 294 -16.40 -4.14 12.96
CA ALA A 294 -17.46 -4.77 13.78
C ALA A 294 -17.73 -6.21 13.33
N ALA A 295 -17.64 -6.49 12.03
CA ALA A 295 -17.79 -7.84 11.48
C ALA A 295 -16.56 -8.74 11.71
N GLY A 296 -15.41 -8.18 12.17
CA GLY A 296 -14.15 -8.91 12.34
C GLY A 296 -13.49 -9.30 11.01
N ILE A 297 -13.69 -8.51 9.97
CA ILE A 297 -13.05 -8.69 8.66
C ILE A 297 -11.74 -7.91 8.66
N PRO A 298 -10.59 -8.54 8.31
CA PRO A 298 -9.31 -7.84 8.17
C PRO A 298 -9.39 -6.78 7.07
N PHE A 299 -8.98 -5.55 7.36
CA PHE A 299 -8.98 -4.48 6.37
C PHE A 299 -7.84 -3.47 6.59
N ALA A 300 -7.52 -2.73 5.53
CA ALA A 300 -6.64 -1.57 5.52
C ALA A 300 -7.28 -0.43 4.73
N LEU A 301 -6.83 0.81 4.97
CA LEU A 301 -7.25 1.99 4.21
C LEU A 301 -6.23 2.31 3.11
N GLN A 302 -6.69 3.06 2.11
CA GLN A 302 -5.94 3.48 0.95
C GLN A 302 -6.27 4.91 0.56
N THR A 303 -5.39 5.55 -0.23
CA THR A 303 -5.69 6.81 -0.91
C THR A 303 -6.33 6.60 -2.29
N GLY A 304 -6.10 5.44 -2.90
CA GLY A 304 -6.71 5.02 -4.15
C GLY A 304 -6.21 5.78 -5.38
N PHE A 305 -7.03 5.73 -6.42
CA PHE A 305 -6.79 6.37 -7.72
C PHE A 305 -8.06 7.02 -8.24
N GLU A 306 -7.97 8.29 -8.65
CA GLU A 306 -9.03 9.01 -9.38
C GLU A 306 -8.54 9.31 -10.80
N GLY A 307 -9.18 8.69 -11.81
CA GLY A 307 -8.71 8.67 -13.19
C GLY A 307 -8.74 10.00 -13.94
N TYR A 308 -9.38 11.07 -13.41
CA TYR A 308 -9.45 12.34 -14.10
C TYR A 308 -8.49 13.41 -13.55
N VAL A 309 -8.05 13.25 -12.33
CA VAL A 309 -7.00 14.05 -11.69
C VAL A 309 -6.22 13.10 -10.79
N PRO A 310 -4.93 12.89 -11.03
CA PRO A 310 -4.10 12.14 -10.11
C PRO A 310 -4.05 12.89 -8.79
N LYS A 311 -4.99 12.58 -7.92
CA LYS A 311 -5.02 13.07 -6.56
C LYS A 311 -4.50 11.99 -5.66
N VAL A 312 -3.37 12.25 -5.08
CA VAL A 312 -2.98 11.54 -3.88
C VAL A 312 -3.66 12.25 -2.72
N ARG A 313 -4.58 11.55 -2.09
CA ARG A 313 -5.22 12.03 -0.87
C ARG A 313 -4.25 11.90 0.29
N VAL A 314 -4.43 12.72 1.31
CA VAL A 314 -3.68 12.57 2.55
C VAL A 314 -4.25 11.36 3.29
N LEU A 315 -3.45 10.32 3.45
CA LEU A 315 -3.86 9.06 4.08
C LEU A 315 -4.40 9.26 5.50
N LEU A 316 -3.86 10.24 6.24
CA LEU A 316 -4.38 10.62 7.57
C LEU A 316 -5.84 11.10 7.50
N PHE A 317 -6.23 11.82 6.45
CA PHE A 317 -7.63 12.28 6.32
C PHE A 317 -8.57 11.11 6.02
N GLU A 318 -8.12 10.12 5.25
CA GLU A 318 -8.89 8.90 5.02
C GLU A 318 -9.15 8.16 6.35
N ALA A 319 -8.13 8.06 7.20
CA ALA A 319 -8.24 7.47 8.53
C ALA A 319 -9.07 8.33 9.49
N GLY A 320 -8.87 9.65 9.48
CA GLY A 320 -9.60 10.60 10.33
C GLY A 320 -11.11 10.61 10.01
N VAL A 321 -11.48 10.59 8.72
CA VAL A 321 -12.90 10.49 8.31
C VAL A 321 -13.49 9.14 8.73
N ALA A 322 -12.76 8.04 8.60
CA ALA A 322 -13.20 6.73 9.10
C ALA A 322 -13.41 6.75 10.61
N ALA A 323 -12.53 7.42 11.37
CA ALA A 323 -12.67 7.59 12.83
C ALA A 323 -13.90 8.44 13.19
N ALA A 324 -14.15 9.54 12.47
CA ALA A 324 -15.34 10.38 12.67
C ALA A 324 -16.65 9.62 12.37
N HIS A 325 -16.59 8.51 11.61
CA HIS A 325 -17.73 7.69 11.21
C HIS A 325 -17.72 6.30 11.88
N GLY A 326 -17.27 6.22 13.14
CA GLY A 326 -17.50 5.09 14.04
C GLY A 326 -16.33 4.10 14.15
N LEU A 327 -15.21 4.33 13.47
CA LEU A 327 -14.00 3.57 13.75
C LEU A 327 -13.25 4.21 14.93
N LYS A 328 -12.81 3.41 15.92
CA LYS A 328 -12.03 3.94 17.04
C LYS A 328 -10.69 4.49 16.54
N PHE A 329 -10.14 5.49 17.23
CA PHE A 329 -8.86 6.12 16.89
C PHE A 329 -7.74 5.08 16.67
N GLU A 330 -7.56 4.16 17.61
CA GLU A 330 -6.51 3.14 17.52
C GLU A 330 -6.73 2.18 16.34
N ASP A 331 -7.98 1.86 16.03
CA ASP A 331 -8.32 1.01 14.87
C ASP A 331 -8.09 1.74 13.54
N ALA A 332 -8.40 3.04 13.50
CA ALA A 332 -8.12 3.89 12.33
C ALA A 332 -6.61 4.03 12.11
N LEU A 333 -5.83 4.27 13.16
CA LEU A 333 -4.37 4.31 13.07
C LEU A 333 -3.79 2.94 12.69
N ALA A 334 -4.35 1.84 13.25
CA ALA A 334 -3.93 0.49 12.88
C ALA A 334 -4.15 0.19 11.40
N SER A 335 -5.27 0.66 10.82
CA SER A 335 -5.63 0.41 9.43
C SER A 335 -4.70 1.07 8.40
N VAL A 336 -3.94 2.06 8.81
CA VAL A 336 -2.91 2.77 8.00
C VAL A 336 -1.49 2.51 8.51
N THR A 337 -1.30 1.52 9.37
CA THR A 337 0.00 1.10 9.91
C THR A 337 0.08 -0.42 9.97
N ILE A 338 -0.14 -1.03 11.15
CA ILE A 338 0.10 -2.47 11.37
C ILE A 338 -0.88 -3.36 10.60
N GLU A 339 -2.16 -3.00 10.45
CA GLU A 339 -3.11 -3.80 9.68
C GLU A 339 -2.81 -3.73 8.17
N ALA A 340 -2.43 -2.56 7.66
CA ALA A 340 -1.92 -2.44 6.30
C ALA A 340 -0.67 -3.30 6.09
N ALA A 341 0.29 -3.25 7.03
CA ALA A 341 1.49 -4.08 6.95
C ALA A 341 1.18 -5.59 6.97
N ARG A 342 0.21 -6.03 7.80
CA ARG A 342 -0.23 -7.43 7.86
C ARG A 342 -0.88 -7.88 6.57
N LEU A 343 -1.79 -7.07 6.03
CA LEU A 343 -2.47 -7.35 4.77
C LEU A 343 -1.49 -7.45 3.61
N LEU A 344 -0.48 -6.58 3.59
CA LEU A 344 0.56 -6.54 2.56
C LEU A 344 1.69 -7.56 2.79
N GLY A 345 1.69 -8.30 3.90
CA GLY A 345 2.71 -9.32 4.19
C GLY A 345 4.07 -8.76 4.62
N ILE A 346 4.14 -7.49 5.05
CA ILE A 346 5.39 -6.80 5.45
C ILE A 346 5.46 -6.44 6.94
N ALA A 347 4.55 -6.98 7.77
CA ALA A 347 4.46 -6.65 9.19
C ALA A 347 5.67 -7.09 10.02
N ASN A 348 6.50 -7.98 9.50
CA ASN A 348 7.77 -8.35 10.11
C ASN A 348 8.83 -7.25 10.01
N ARG A 349 8.66 -6.27 9.12
CA ARG A 349 9.58 -5.16 8.89
C ARG A 349 9.05 -3.83 9.40
N VAL A 350 7.79 -3.50 9.12
CA VAL A 350 7.19 -2.16 9.31
C VAL A 350 5.80 -2.24 9.93
N GLY A 351 5.16 -1.09 10.19
CA GLY A 351 3.77 -0.96 10.64
C GLY A 351 3.59 -0.90 12.16
N SER A 352 4.62 -1.22 12.94
CA SER A 352 4.63 -1.00 14.40
C SER A 352 6.03 -0.62 14.87
N LEU A 353 6.10 0.08 16.00
CA LEU A 353 7.36 0.40 16.66
C LEU A 353 7.70 -0.77 17.60
N GLU A 354 8.58 -1.65 17.14
CA GLU A 354 9.09 -2.81 17.88
C GLU A 354 10.58 -2.99 17.61
N ALA A 355 11.32 -3.43 18.62
CA ALA A 355 12.75 -3.67 18.46
C ALA A 355 13.04 -4.64 17.31
N GLY A 356 14.03 -4.30 16.48
CA GLY A 356 14.45 -5.07 15.31
C GLY A 356 13.70 -4.74 14.00
N LYS A 357 12.56 -4.06 14.07
CA LYS A 357 11.87 -3.56 12.86
C LYS A 357 12.60 -2.36 12.25
N ASP A 358 12.30 -2.08 11.00
CA ASP A 358 12.81 -0.89 10.29
C ASP A 358 12.41 0.36 11.06
N ALA A 359 13.33 1.31 11.17
CA ALA A 359 13.12 2.56 11.89
C ALA A 359 12.35 3.57 11.04
N ASP A 360 11.07 3.27 10.82
CA ASP A 360 10.11 4.11 10.10
C ASP A 360 9.16 4.77 11.11
N VAL A 361 9.27 6.10 11.23
CA VAL A 361 8.60 6.88 12.26
C VAL A 361 8.01 8.16 11.67
N ALA A 362 6.78 8.49 12.06
CA ALA A 362 6.15 9.78 11.78
C ALA A 362 5.93 10.56 13.08
N MET A 363 6.16 11.87 13.02
CA MET A 363 6.12 12.80 14.14
C MET A 363 5.09 13.90 13.90
N TYR A 364 4.27 14.21 14.90
CA TYR A 364 3.18 15.19 14.78
C TYR A 364 3.18 16.18 15.95
N ASP A 365 2.70 17.39 15.69
CA ASP A 365 2.53 18.45 16.69
C ASP A 365 1.18 18.40 17.41
N GLY A 366 0.36 17.40 17.18
CA GLY A 366 -0.95 17.17 17.77
C GLY A 366 -1.52 15.80 17.46
N ASP A 367 -2.82 15.63 17.59
CA ASP A 367 -3.54 14.44 17.14
C ASP A 367 -3.43 14.34 15.62
N PRO A 368 -2.89 13.24 15.05
CA PRO A 368 -2.68 13.11 13.61
C PRO A 368 -3.96 13.13 12.78
N PHE A 369 -5.14 12.96 13.39
CA PHE A 369 -6.42 13.03 12.68
C PHE A 369 -7.08 14.39 12.74
N GLU A 370 -6.53 15.33 13.52
CA GLU A 370 -7.02 16.72 13.54
C GLU A 370 -6.47 17.53 12.37
N TYR A 371 -7.34 18.28 11.70
CA TYR A 371 -6.98 19.08 10.53
C TYR A 371 -5.87 20.10 10.78
N ALA A 372 -5.82 20.66 11.99
CA ALA A 372 -4.82 21.64 12.38
C ALA A 372 -3.46 21.03 12.79
N THR A 373 -3.35 19.72 12.81
CA THR A 373 -2.11 19.02 13.17
C THR A 373 -1.22 18.87 11.94
N HIS A 374 0.08 19.11 12.13
CA HIS A 374 1.09 18.95 11.11
C HIS A 374 1.96 17.71 11.37
N CYS A 375 2.34 17.02 10.31
CA CYS A 375 3.45 16.10 10.34
C CYS A 375 4.75 16.91 10.37
N THR A 376 5.45 16.90 11.51
CA THR A 376 6.63 17.74 11.76
C THR A 376 7.94 17.02 11.47
N GLY A 377 7.88 15.74 11.15
CA GLY A 377 9.06 14.99 10.74
C GLY A 377 8.78 13.55 10.39
N VAL A 378 9.59 13.03 9.49
CA VAL A 378 9.51 11.65 9.01
C VAL A 378 10.91 11.03 8.98
N ILE A 379 10.98 9.82 9.51
CA ILE A 379 12.18 8.98 9.52
C ILE A 379 11.87 7.70 8.76
N ILE A 380 12.75 7.31 7.84
CA ILE A 380 12.67 6.05 7.09
C ILE A 380 14.03 5.35 7.16
N ASP A 381 14.04 4.08 7.58
CA ASP A 381 15.29 3.31 7.79
C ASP A 381 16.29 4.06 8.69
N GLY A 382 15.79 4.74 9.72
CA GLY A 382 16.63 5.51 10.64
C GLY A 382 17.23 6.79 10.05
N VAL A 383 16.81 7.21 8.85
CA VAL A 383 17.26 8.46 8.21
C VAL A 383 16.14 9.48 8.27
N VAL A 384 16.43 10.67 8.77
CA VAL A 384 15.50 11.82 8.75
C VAL A 384 15.33 12.27 7.31
N VAL A 385 14.12 12.05 6.74
CA VAL A 385 13.81 12.33 5.33
C VAL A 385 12.93 13.57 5.15
N SER A 386 12.28 14.05 6.21
CA SER A 386 11.55 15.32 6.25
C SER A 386 11.58 15.91 7.65
N THR A 387 11.67 17.23 7.72
CA THR A 387 11.49 18.04 8.95
C THR A 387 10.60 19.26 8.68
N GLU A 388 10.00 19.32 7.48
CA GLU A 388 9.05 20.37 7.14
C GLU A 388 7.68 20.00 7.72
N ALA A 389 7.05 20.95 8.41
CA ALA A 389 5.69 20.78 8.90
C ALA A 389 4.69 20.84 7.72
N ARG A 390 3.89 19.79 7.57
CA ARG A 390 2.86 19.68 6.53
C ARG A 390 1.54 19.18 7.10
#